data_0b13d5309859da67355b0e5ecd91184b
#
_entry.id   0b13d5309859da67355b0e5ecd91184b
#
_cell.length_a   1.000
_cell.length_b   1.000
_cell.length_c   1.000
_cell.angle_alpha   90.00
_cell.angle_beta   90.00
_cell.angle_gamma   90.00
#
_symmetry.space_group_name_H-M   'P 1'
#
loop_
_entity.id
_entity.type
_entity.pdbx_description
1 polymer ?
#
loop_
_entity_poly.entity_id
_entity_poly.type
_entity_poly.pdbx_seq_one_letter_code
_entity_poly.pdbx_strand_id
1 'polypeptide(L)'
;MKFILSSVFIFCAVLLSAQNNFDLKSAIPQDPKVSKGVLPNGMTYYVRANETPKNRAELFLVVKAGSIDEDDDQQGLAHFCEHMSFNGTKNFPKHELTDYFESIGMKFGPEINAETGFDETVYMLKVPLDSSVFMEKGLQVLYDWASQNTDSDEEINKERGIIHEEYRGGRDANYRMQMKWLPVFLHNSKYAERLPIGKMEIVDNCPPEALRRFRADWYRPDLQAVIVVGDFDQEKMVETVKQKFSQIPAAKNPRPKKYFDIPDHKETLVSIVTDKEAQYPISVVFYKHPL
;
A
#
# COMPACT_ATOMS: atom_id res chain seq x y z
N MET A 1 -17.24 57.45 17.24
CA MET A 1 -18.23 56.42 16.88
C MET A 1 -18.33 56.10 15.38
N LYS A 2 -18.27 57.07 14.46
CA LYS A 2 -18.38 56.80 12.99
C LYS A 2 -17.25 55.98 12.41
N PHE A 3 -15.99 56.08 12.89
CA PHE A 3 -14.85 55.32 12.40
C PHE A 3 -14.85 53.84 12.83
N ILE A 4 -15.41 53.52 13.99
CA ILE A 4 -15.50 52.13 14.48
C ILE A 4 -16.53 51.34 13.67
N LEU A 5 -17.67 51.97 13.31
CA LEU A 5 -18.68 51.30 12.46
C LEU A 5 -18.14 50.97 11.06
N SER A 6 -17.36 51.87 10.44
CA SER A 6 -16.77 51.63 9.13
C SER A 6 -15.77 50.47 9.15
N SER A 7 -14.95 50.37 10.21
CA SER A 7 -13.98 49.27 10.36
C SER A 7 -14.65 47.92 10.56
N VAL A 8 -15.76 47.85 11.30
CA VAL A 8 -16.53 46.63 11.50
C VAL A 8 -17.19 46.17 10.19
N PHE A 9 -17.73 47.11 9.40
CA PHE A 9 -18.33 46.77 8.11
C PHE A 9 -17.34 46.25 7.07
N ILE A 10 -16.12 46.81 7.03
CA ILE A 10 -15.05 46.31 6.15
C ILE A 10 -14.58 44.91 6.60
N PHE A 11 -14.48 44.66 7.91
CA PHE A 11 -14.11 43.36 8.43
C PHE A 11 -15.17 42.29 8.15
N CYS A 12 -16.46 42.61 8.28
CA CYS A 12 -17.55 41.70 7.89
C CYS A 12 -17.62 41.48 6.39
N ALA A 13 -17.33 42.47 5.53
CA ALA A 13 -17.29 42.31 4.09
C ALA A 13 -16.13 41.43 3.63
N VAL A 14 -14.97 41.49 4.29
CA VAL A 14 -13.81 40.59 3.99
C VAL A 14 -14.12 39.16 4.43
N LEU A 15 -14.83 38.95 5.53
CA LEU A 15 -15.24 37.60 5.94
C LEU A 15 -16.29 36.97 4.99
N LEU A 16 -17.20 37.80 4.43
CA LEU A 16 -18.15 37.31 3.43
C LEU A 16 -17.52 37.00 2.08
N SER A 17 -16.43 37.67 1.73
CA SER A 17 -15.68 37.38 0.49
C SER A 17 -14.80 36.11 0.58
N ALA A 18 -14.57 35.60 1.79
CA ALA A 18 -13.78 34.40 2.03
C ALA A 18 -14.59 33.09 1.96
N GLN A 19 -15.91 33.19 1.76
CA GLN A 19 -16.72 32.00 1.43
C GLN A 19 -16.53 31.68 -0.07
N ASN A 20 -15.39 31.11 -0.41
CA ASN A 20 -15.33 30.32 -1.63
C ASN A 20 -16.40 29.24 -1.51
N ASN A 21 -17.43 29.31 -2.35
CA ASN A 21 -18.40 28.23 -2.50
C ASN A 21 -17.65 27.01 -3.03
N PHE A 22 -16.95 26.30 -2.13
CA PHE A 22 -16.30 25.05 -2.47
C PHE A 22 -17.42 24.02 -2.67
N ASP A 23 -17.65 23.63 -3.93
CA ASP A 23 -18.56 22.56 -4.23
C ASP A 23 -17.93 21.24 -3.79
N LEU A 24 -18.40 20.70 -2.66
CA LEU A 24 -17.94 19.42 -2.11
C LEU A 24 -18.17 18.23 -3.04
N LYS A 25 -18.95 18.41 -4.12
CA LYS A 25 -19.19 17.39 -5.15
C LYS A 25 -18.26 17.54 -6.36
N SER A 26 -17.51 18.63 -6.45
CA SER A 26 -16.55 18.79 -7.53
C SER A 26 -15.40 17.79 -7.36
N ALA A 27 -15.00 17.18 -8.49
CA ALA A 27 -13.83 16.30 -8.48
C ALA A 27 -12.59 17.07 -8.03
N ILE A 28 -11.78 16.44 -7.18
CA ILE A 28 -10.48 16.99 -6.79
C ILE A 28 -9.62 17.14 -8.05
N PRO A 29 -9.10 18.35 -8.38
CA PRO A 29 -8.29 18.53 -9.56
C PRO A 29 -7.01 17.71 -9.46
N GLN A 30 -6.66 17.03 -10.55
CA GLN A 30 -5.39 16.33 -10.65
C GLN A 30 -4.26 17.35 -10.85
N ASP A 31 -3.09 17.09 -10.25
CA ASP A 31 -1.89 17.89 -10.54
C ASP A 31 -1.54 17.74 -12.04
N PRO A 32 -1.58 18.84 -12.84
CA PRO A 32 -1.30 18.79 -14.28
C PRO A 32 0.13 18.37 -14.59
N LYS A 33 1.03 18.39 -13.63
CA LYS A 33 2.41 17.94 -13.77
C LYS A 33 2.58 16.44 -13.65
N VAL A 34 1.55 15.70 -13.26
CA VAL A 34 1.59 14.22 -13.18
C VAL A 34 1.25 13.64 -14.55
N SER A 35 2.19 12.94 -15.15
CA SER A 35 1.94 12.08 -16.31
C SER A 35 1.31 10.78 -15.85
N LYS A 36 0.03 10.56 -16.21
CA LYS A 36 -0.73 9.35 -15.90
C LYS A 36 -1.15 8.66 -17.18
N GLY A 37 -1.13 7.34 -17.19
CA GLY A 37 -1.67 6.54 -18.29
C GLY A 37 -1.86 5.08 -17.91
N VAL A 38 -2.39 4.32 -18.88
CA VAL A 38 -2.59 2.87 -18.77
C VAL A 38 -1.80 2.20 -19.90
N LEU A 39 -1.01 1.20 -19.56
CA LEU A 39 -0.23 0.41 -20.52
C LEU A 39 -1.11 -0.60 -21.26
N PRO A 40 -0.67 -1.13 -22.42
CA PRO A 40 -1.45 -2.12 -23.18
C PRO A 40 -1.83 -3.39 -22.41
N ASN A 41 -1.06 -3.74 -21.37
CA ASN A 41 -1.32 -4.87 -20.49
C ASN A 41 -2.28 -4.56 -19.32
N GLY A 42 -2.78 -3.31 -19.23
CA GLY A 42 -3.70 -2.87 -18.19
C GLY A 42 -3.04 -2.18 -16.99
N MET A 43 -1.70 -2.22 -16.85
CA MET A 43 -1.01 -1.57 -15.73
C MET A 43 -1.13 -0.05 -15.81
N THR A 44 -1.44 0.59 -14.69
CA THR A 44 -1.45 2.05 -14.58
C THR A 44 -0.05 2.56 -14.26
N TYR A 45 0.33 3.73 -14.80
CA TYR A 45 1.55 4.41 -14.38
C TYR A 45 1.28 5.86 -14.00
N TYR A 46 2.11 6.37 -13.07
CA TYR A 46 2.17 7.77 -12.67
C TYR A 46 3.64 8.19 -12.65
N VAL A 47 3.99 9.26 -13.36
CA VAL A 47 5.35 9.80 -13.39
C VAL A 47 5.30 11.30 -13.10
N ARG A 48 6.12 11.76 -12.17
CA ARG A 48 6.20 13.15 -11.74
C ARG A 48 7.64 13.58 -11.51
N ALA A 49 8.14 14.53 -12.29
CA ALA A 49 9.43 15.17 -11.99
C ALA A 49 9.30 16.06 -10.75
N ASN A 50 10.20 15.89 -9.80
CA ASN A 50 10.28 16.67 -8.57
C ASN A 50 11.72 16.80 -8.10
N GLU A 51 12.24 18.02 -8.10
CA GLU A 51 13.64 18.33 -7.74
C GLU A 51 13.89 18.40 -6.21
N THR A 52 12.91 18.12 -5.39
CA THR A 52 13.04 18.21 -3.93
C THR A 52 12.63 16.90 -3.25
N PRO A 53 13.59 16.21 -2.61
CA PRO A 53 15.03 16.51 -2.54
C PRO A 53 15.75 16.25 -3.87
N LYS A 54 16.86 16.95 -4.11
CA LYS A 54 17.71 16.73 -5.30
C LYS A 54 18.37 15.35 -5.27
N ASN A 55 18.64 14.82 -6.45
CA ASN A 55 19.33 13.54 -6.65
C ASN A 55 18.64 12.36 -5.93
N ARG A 56 17.32 12.36 -5.87
CA ARG A 56 16.51 11.27 -5.26
C ARG A 56 15.29 10.96 -6.12
N ALA A 57 14.88 9.71 -6.07
CA ALA A 57 13.59 9.28 -6.60
C ALA A 57 12.90 8.34 -5.62
N GLU A 58 11.58 8.45 -5.57
CA GLU A 58 10.69 7.51 -4.88
C GLU A 58 9.96 6.69 -5.92
N LEU A 59 10.06 5.38 -5.80
CA LEU A 59 9.47 4.39 -6.68
C LEU A 59 8.49 3.56 -5.89
N PHE A 60 7.28 3.40 -6.42
CA PHE A 60 6.25 2.56 -5.80
C PHE A 60 5.69 1.57 -6.80
N LEU A 61 5.46 0.35 -6.34
CA LEU A 61 4.55 -0.59 -6.96
C LEU A 61 3.35 -0.74 -6.03
N VAL A 62 2.17 -0.40 -6.55
CA VAL A 62 0.90 -0.60 -5.84
C VAL A 62 0.18 -1.78 -6.49
N VAL A 63 -0.15 -2.78 -5.69
CA VAL A 63 -0.97 -3.92 -6.10
C VAL A 63 -2.33 -3.76 -5.43
N LYS A 64 -3.41 -3.64 -6.20
CA LYS A 64 -4.78 -3.57 -5.69
C LYS A 64 -5.26 -4.96 -5.24
N ALA A 65 -4.51 -5.56 -4.34
CA ALA A 65 -4.84 -6.81 -3.68
C ALA A 65 -4.22 -6.82 -2.29
N GLY A 66 -5.01 -7.23 -1.32
CA GLY A 66 -4.62 -7.33 0.07
C GLY A 66 -5.36 -8.47 0.75
N SER A 67 -5.44 -8.45 2.05
CA SER A 67 -6.01 -9.55 2.82
C SER A 67 -7.49 -9.81 2.57
N ILE A 68 -8.24 -8.82 2.06
CA ILE A 68 -9.65 -8.99 1.71
C ILE A 68 -9.87 -9.96 0.53
N ASP A 69 -8.86 -10.11 -0.31
CA ASP A 69 -8.91 -10.94 -1.52
C ASP A 69 -8.56 -12.41 -1.24
N GLU A 70 -8.12 -12.73 -0.03
CA GLU A 70 -7.77 -14.07 0.39
C GLU A 70 -8.98 -15.00 0.43
N ASP A 71 -8.78 -16.25 0.00
CA ASP A 71 -9.70 -17.35 0.27
C ASP A 71 -9.54 -17.79 1.75
N ASP A 72 -10.45 -18.66 2.22
CA ASP A 72 -10.44 -19.05 3.63
C ASP A 72 -9.18 -19.83 4.02
N ASP A 73 -8.55 -20.52 3.08
CA ASP A 73 -7.28 -21.23 3.24
C ASP A 73 -6.03 -20.37 2.99
N GLN A 74 -6.22 -19.06 2.76
CA GLN A 74 -5.16 -18.12 2.43
C GLN A 74 -5.00 -16.98 3.44
N GLN A 75 -5.65 -17.02 4.59
CA GLN A 75 -5.63 -15.92 5.55
C GLN A 75 -4.22 -15.67 6.10
N GLY A 76 -3.63 -14.53 5.71
CA GLY A 76 -2.24 -14.11 5.97
C GLY A 76 -1.32 -14.25 4.77
N LEU A 77 -1.78 -14.82 3.65
CA LEU A 77 -0.91 -15.04 2.49
C LEU A 77 -0.72 -13.79 1.63
N ALA A 78 -1.57 -12.78 1.72
CA ALA A 78 -1.31 -11.47 1.12
C ALA A 78 -0.04 -10.84 1.71
N HIS A 79 0.05 -10.79 3.03
CA HIS A 79 1.22 -10.32 3.77
C HIS A 79 2.43 -11.24 3.55
N PHE A 80 2.22 -12.53 3.53
CA PHE A 80 3.28 -13.48 3.22
C PHE A 80 3.86 -13.26 1.81
N CYS A 81 3.03 -12.98 0.80
CA CYS A 81 3.51 -12.63 -0.54
C CYS A 81 4.35 -11.35 -0.55
N GLU A 82 4.03 -10.38 0.33
CA GLU A 82 4.85 -9.19 0.51
C GLU A 82 6.26 -9.56 0.97
N HIS A 83 6.40 -10.32 2.06
CA HIS A 83 7.68 -10.82 2.57
C HIS A 83 8.47 -11.58 1.50
N MET A 84 7.80 -12.47 0.78
CA MET A 84 8.45 -13.28 -0.27
C MET A 84 9.01 -12.43 -1.42
N SER A 85 8.53 -11.20 -1.61
CA SER A 85 9.07 -10.30 -2.63
C SER A 85 10.49 -9.82 -2.30
N PHE A 86 10.92 -9.94 -1.05
CA PHE A 86 12.30 -9.66 -0.60
C PHE A 86 13.18 -10.92 -0.55
N ASN A 87 12.59 -12.10 -0.65
CA ASN A 87 13.25 -13.40 -0.49
C ASN A 87 13.60 -14.09 -1.82
N GLY A 88 13.59 -13.33 -2.91
CA GLY A 88 14.08 -13.78 -4.20
C GLY A 88 13.16 -13.52 -5.37
N THR A 89 13.77 -12.93 -6.37
CA THR A 89 13.16 -12.71 -7.68
C THR A 89 14.07 -13.31 -8.77
N LYS A 90 13.60 -13.29 -10.00
CA LYS A 90 14.37 -13.81 -11.15
C LYS A 90 15.72 -13.11 -11.33
N ASN A 91 15.76 -11.78 -11.12
CA ASN A 91 16.97 -10.99 -11.36
C ASN A 91 17.75 -10.69 -10.07
N PHE A 92 17.19 -10.99 -8.91
CA PHE A 92 17.79 -10.84 -7.58
C PHE A 92 17.47 -12.10 -6.75
N PRO A 93 18.24 -13.19 -6.94
CA PRO A 93 18.04 -14.43 -6.18
C PRO A 93 18.24 -14.22 -4.68
N LYS A 94 17.41 -14.87 -3.86
CA LYS A 94 17.52 -14.86 -2.39
C LYS A 94 17.58 -13.42 -1.83
N HIS A 95 18.65 -13.09 -1.10
CA HIS A 95 18.83 -11.78 -0.46
C HIS A 95 19.59 -10.75 -1.31
N GLU A 96 19.91 -11.07 -2.57
CA GLU A 96 20.72 -10.18 -3.42
C GLU A 96 20.09 -8.79 -3.62
N LEU A 97 18.76 -8.68 -3.53
CA LEU A 97 18.04 -7.40 -3.61
C LEU A 97 18.41 -6.50 -2.43
N THR A 98 18.27 -7.00 -1.21
CA THR A 98 18.58 -6.25 0.01
C THR A 98 20.07 -5.97 0.10
N ASP A 99 20.91 -6.96 -0.14
CA ASP A 99 22.38 -6.82 -0.13
C ASP A 99 22.84 -5.74 -1.13
N TYR A 100 22.27 -5.72 -2.34
CA TYR A 100 22.59 -4.70 -3.34
C TYR A 100 22.24 -3.29 -2.84
N PHE A 101 21.03 -3.08 -2.36
CA PHE A 101 20.60 -1.75 -1.92
C PHE A 101 21.32 -1.29 -0.65
N GLU A 102 21.60 -2.19 0.27
CA GLU A 102 22.42 -1.88 1.45
C GLU A 102 23.86 -1.50 1.05
N SER A 103 24.44 -2.14 0.03
CA SER A 103 25.78 -1.83 -0.47
C SER A 103 25.90 -0.41 -1.03
N ILE A 104 24.81 0.20 -1.47
CA ILE A 104 24.76 1.59 -1.95
C ILE A 104 24.20 2.57 -0.91
N GLY A 105 24.11 2.14 0.36
CA GLY A 105 23.75 2.96 1.51
C GLY A 105 22.26 3.11 1.78
N MET A 106 21.39 2.36 1.11
CA MET A 106 19.97 2.29 1.42
C MET A 106 19.74 1.35 2.62
N LYS A 107 18.74 1.65 3.43
CA LYS A 107 18.40 0.87 4.63
C LYS A 107 17.00 0.29 4.52
N PHE A 108 16.84 -0.95 4.94
CA PHE A 108 15.53 -1.53 5.12
C PHE A 108 14.72 -0.76 6.17
N GLY A 109 13.45 -0.51 5.88
CA GLY A 109 12.54 0.35 6.63
C GLY A 109 12.45 1.77 6.06
N PRO A 110 13.48 2.63 6.19
CA PRO A 110 13.41 4.02 5.69
C PRO A 110 13.43 4.18 4.16
N GLU A 111 14.23 3.38 3.45
CA GLU A 111 14.44 3.51 2.00
C GLU A 111 13.90 2.33 1.19
N ILE A 112 13.81 1.15 1.80
CA ILE A 112 13.25 -0.07 1.21
C ILE A 112 12.18 -0.57 2.15
N ASN A 113 10.93 -0.59 1.72
CA ASN A 113 9.84 -1.01 2.56
C ASN A 113 8.68 -1.57 1.73
N ALA A 114 7.75 -2.24 2.41
CA ALA A 114 6.45 -2.57 1.87
C ALA A 114 5.40 -2.58 2.98
N GLU A 115 4.16 -2.60 2.61
CA GLU A 115 3.03 -2.73 3.54
C GLU A 115 1.87 -3.45 2.86
N THR A 116 1.21 -4.32 3.60
CA THR A 116 0.00 -5.01 3.18
C THR A 116 -1.19 -4.52 4.00
N GLY A 117 -2.16 -3.92 3.29
CA GLY A 117 -3.45 -3.53 3.83
C GLY A 117 -4.53 -4.58 3.59
N PHE A 118 -5.78 -4.16 3.79
CA PHE A 118 -6.94 -4.98 3.43
C PHE A 118 -7.13 -5.06 1.91
N ASP A 119 -6.99 -3.94 1.21
CA ASP A 119 -7.39 -3.77 -0.19
C ASP A 119 -6.19 -3.66 -1.15
N GLU A 120 -5.00 -3.38 -0.62
CA GLU A 120 -3.78 -3.16 -1.40
C GLU A 120 -2.53 -3.68 -0.68
N THR A 121 -1.49 -3.91 -1.50
CA THR A 121 -0.10 -4.09 -1.07
C THR A 121 0.76 -3.05 -1.78
N VAL A 122 1.58 -2.31 -1.04
CA VAL A 122 2.42 -1.23 -1.56
C VAL A 122 3.89 -1.54 -1.28
N TYR A 123 4.71 -1.50 -2.31
CA TYR A 123 6.17 -1.63 -2.24
C TYR A 123 6.81 -0.28 -2.52
N MET A 124 7.85 0.06 -1.77
CA MET A 124 8.48 1.40 -1.77
C MET A 124 9.99 1.30 -1.85
N LEU A 125 10.59 2.11 -2.73
CA LEU A 125 12.04 2.31 -2.82
C LEU A 125 12.36 3.79 -2.89
N LYS A 126 13.34 4.27 -2.12
CA LYS A 126 13.90 5.62 -2.20
C LYS A 126 15.31 5.57 -2.76
N VAL A 127 15.45 5.73 -4.07
CA VAL A 127 16.68 5.49 -4.81
C VAL A 127 17.52 6.76 -4.94
N PRO A 128 18.83 6.75 -4.63
CA PRO A 128 19.73 7.83 -4.99
C PRO A 128 19.92 7.91 -6.52
N LEU A 129 20.11 9.11 -7.04
CA LEU A 129 20.31 9.36 -8.46
C LEU A 129 21.74 9.78 -8.81
N ASP A 130 22.69 9.53 -7.92
CA ASP A 130 24.12 9.78 -8.13
C ASP A 130 24.70 8.92 -9.27
N SER A 131 24.01 7.84 -9.62
CA SER A 131 24.31 7.00 -10.78
C SER A 131 23.01 6.57 -11.47
N SER A 132 23.01 6.58 -12.81
CA SER A 132 21.88 6.08 -13.61
C SER A 132 21.58 4.60 -13.37
N VAL A 133 22.61 3.83 -12.98
CA VAL A 133 22.48 2.40 -12.64
C VAL A 133 21.55 2.17 -11.47
N PHE A 134 21.51 3.09 -10.50
CA PHE A 134 20.64 2.92 -9.31
C PHE A 134 19.17 3.03 -9.70
N MET A 135 18.81 4.00 -10.55
CA MET A 135 17.44 4.12 -11.08
C MET A 135 17.06 2.89 -11.91
N GLU A 136 17.96 2.43 -12.79
CA GLU A 136 17.72 1.24 -13.61
C GLU A 136 17.46 -0.01 -12.74
N LYS A 137 18.27 -0.21 -11.72
CA LYS A 137 18.09 -1.31 -10.76
C LYS A 137 16.81 -1.16 -9.94
N GLY A 138 16.47 0.05 -9.48
CA GLY A 138 15.20 0.32 -8.80
C GLY A 138 13.99 -0.03 -9.65
N LEU A 139 13.97 0.39 -10.91
CA LEU A 139 12.92 0.02 -11.86
C LEU A 139 12.90 -1.48 -12.17
N GLN A 140 14.08 -2.16 -12.16
CA GLN A 140 14.15 -3.60 -12.33
C GLN A 140 13.52 -4.32 -11.14
N VAL A 141 13.77 -3.86 -9.92
CA VAL A 141 13.15 -4.43 -8.72
C VAL A 141 11.63 -4.28 -8.76
N LEU A 142 11.09 -3.09 -9.10
CA LEU A 142 9.64 -2.93 -9.25
C LEU A 142 9.06 -3.89 -10.30
N TYR A 143 9.75 -4.08 -11.41
CA TYR A 143 9.36 -5.03 -12.45
C TYR A 143 9.33 -6.46 -11.93
N ASP A 144 10.36 -6.84 -11.16
CA ASP A 144 10.46 -8.17 -10.57
C ASP A 144 9.36 -8.40 -9.51
N TRP A 145 9.13 -7.45 -8.63
CA TRP A 145 8.02 -7.52 -7.67
C TRP A 145 6.65 -7.62 -8.33
N ALA A 146 6.49 -6.93 -9.47
CA ALA A 146 5.24 -6.98 -10.23
C ALA A 146 4.97 -8.34 -10.87
N SER A 147 6.03 -9.11 -11.27
CA SER A 147 5.82 -10.26 -12.16
C SER A 147 6.87 -11.37 -12.11
N GLN A 148 7.95 -11.27 -11.31
CA GLN A 148 9.08 -12.19 -11.39
C GLN A 148 9.51 -12.74 -10.01
N ASN A 149 8.61 -12.75 -9.03
CA ASN A 149 8.88 -13.38 -7.73
C ASN A 149 9.06 -14.89 -7.91
N THR A 150 9.99 -15.50 -7.18
CA THR A 150 10.31 -16.93 -7.32
C THR A 150 9.45 -17.81 -6.43
N ASP A 151 9.07 -17.34 -5.25
CA ASP A 151 8.26 -18.03 -4.24
C ASP A 151 8.69 -19.50 -4.05
N SER A 152 10.01 -19.71 -3.82
CA SER A 152 10.56 -21.06 -3.67
C SER A 152 10.11 -21.71 -2.36
N ASP A 153 9.92 -23.04 -2.37
CA ASP A 153 9.51 -23.78 -1.17
C ASP A 153 10.48 -23.59 0.00
N GLU A 154 11.78 -23.52 -0.30
CA GLU A 154 12.83 -23.32 0.70
C GLU A 154 12.64 -21.98 1.43
N GLU A 155 12.49 -20.89 0.68
CA GLU A 155 12.36 -19.55 1.25
C GLU A 155 10.99 -19.36 1.92
N ILE A 156 9.90 -19.88 1.35
CA ILE A 156 8.57 -19.89 1.99
C ILE A 156 8.66 -20.56 3.38
N ASN A 157 9.30 -21.73 3.47
CA ASN A 157 9.37 -22.44 4.74
C ASN A 157 10.25 -21.73 5.80
N LYS A 158 11.28 -21.01 5.36
CA LYS A 158 12.11 -20.18 6.26
C LYS A 158 11.33 -18.96 6.77
N GLU A 159 10.58 -18.32 5.89
CA GLU A 159 9.88 -17.06 6.18
C GLU A 159 8.71 -17.22 7.16
N ARG A 160 8.11 -18.42 7.26
CA ARG A 160 7.04 -18.72 8.24
C ARG A 160 7.45 -18.31 9.67
N GLY A 161 8.68 -18.63 10.05
CA GLY A 161 9.21 -18.30 11.38
C GLY A 161 9.33 -16.80 11.62
N ILE A 162 9.67 -16.03 10.58
CA ILE A 162 9.81 -14.57 10.66
C ILE A 162 8.42 -13.92 10.86
N ILE A 163 7.43 -14.31 10.07
CA ILE A 163 6.04 -13.83 10.19
C ILE A 163 5.47 -14.21 11.57
N HIS A 164 5.78 -15.42 12.07
CA HIS A 164 5.34 -15.85 13.38
C HIS A 164 5.93 -14.99 14.51
N GLU A 165 7.23 -14.61 14.40
CA GLU A 165 7.86 -13.71 15.36
C GLU A 165 7.30 -12.29 15.29
N GLU A 166 6.99 -11.79 14.10
CA GLU A 166 6.30 -10.51 13.93
C GLU A 166 4.92 -10.52 14.60
N TYR A 167 4.12 -11.55 14.33
CA TYR A 167 2.83 -11.75 15.00
C TYR A 167 2.98 -11.74 16.51
N ARG A 168 3.98 -12.44 17.06
CA ARG A 168 4.22 -12.51 18.48
C ARG A 168 4.64 -11.16 19.07
N GLY A 169 5.54 -10.44 18.38
CA GLY A 169 6.03 -9.12 18.79
C GLY A 169 4.96 -8.03 18.75
N GLY A 170 4.01 -8.12 17.83
CA GLY A 170 2.92 -7.16 17.67
C GLY A 170 1.79 -7.29 18.71
N ARG A 171 1.78 -8.29 19.61
CA ARG A 171 0.66 -8.58 20.53
C ARG A 171 0.69 -7.79 21.84
N ASP A 172 0.90 -6.50 21.77
CA ASP A 172 0.83 -5.60 22.92
C ASP A 172 -0.61 -5.36 23.42
N ALA A 173 -0.78 -4.49 24.42
CA ALA A 173 -2.10 -4.14 24.97
C ALA A 173 -3.02 -3.50 23.90
N ASN A 174 -2.46 -2.66 23.01
CA ASN A 174 -3.22 -1.99 21.97
C ASN A 174 -3.77 -3.01 20.97
N TYR A 175 -2.94 -3.94 20.53
CA TYR A 175 -3.37 -5.03 19.65
C TYR A 175 -4.48 -5.87 20.30
N ARG A 176 -4.31 -6.29 21.57
CA ARG A 176 -5.32 -7.09 22.25
C ARG A 176 -6.66 -6.37 22.41
N MET A 177 -6.61 -5.05 22.64
CA MET A 177 -7.81 -4.21 22.68
C MET A 177 -8.41 -4.02 21.29
N GLN A 178 -7.58 -3.82 20.27
CA GLN A 178 -8.01 -3.68 18.89
C GLN A 178 -8.78 -4.92 18.42
N MET A 179 -8.29 -6.11 18.71
CA MET A 179 -8.96 -7.37 18.35
C MET A 179 -10.37 -7.50 18.95
N LYS A 180 -10.66 -6.77 20.02
CA LYS A 180 -11.97 -6.79 20.66
C LYS A 180 -12.94 -5.75 20.09
N TRP A 181 -12.47 -4.55 19.74
CA TRP A 181 -13.34 -3.50 19.23
C TRP A 181 -13.46 -3.47 17.70
N LEU A 182 -12.46 -3.96 16.97
CA LEU A 182 -12.42 -3.93 15.52
C LEU A 182 -13.60 -4.67 14.85
N PRO A 183 -14.04 -5.86 15.29
CA PRO A 183 -15.22 -6.50 14.73
C PRO A 183 -16.49 -5.67 14.88
N VAL A 184 -16.63 -4.91 15.99
CA VAL A 184 -17.76 -4.01 16.20
C VAL A 184 -17.69 -2.83 15.23
N PHE A 185 -16.54 -2.23 15.07
CA PHE A 185 -16.29 -1.14 14.14
C PHE A 185 -16.53 -1.54 12.68
N LEU A 186 -16.06 -2.72 12.30
CA LEU A 186 -16.21 -3.26 10.94
C LEU A 186 -17.58 -3.96 10.75
N HIS A 187 -18.43 -3.92 11.75
CA HIS A 187 -19.82 -4.40 11.72
C HIS A 187 -19.96 -5.79 11.12
N ASN A 188 -19.14 -6.73 11.56
CA ASN A 188 -19.12 -8.13 11.10
C ASN A 188 -18.99 -8.28 9.57
N SER A 189 -18.41 -7.31 8.89
CA SER A 189 -18.06 -7.41 7.47
C SER A 189 -16.93 -8.42 7.25
N LYS A 190 -16.66 -8.80 6.00
CA LYS A 190 -15.51 -9.63 5.64
C LYS A 190 -14.19 -9.05 6.17
N TYR A 191 -14.04 -7.72 6.24
CA TYR A 191 -12.88 -7.04 6.80
C TYR A 191 -12.55 -7.44 8.24
N ALA A 192 -13.58 -7.73 9.06
CA ALA A 192 -13.37 -8.17 10.44
C ALA A 192 -12.69 -9.56 10.54
N GLU A 193 -12.74 -10.34 9.47
CA GLU A 193 -12.20 -11.71 9.40
C GLU A 193 -10.91 -11.80 8.57
N ARG A 194 -10.44 -10.70 7.99
CA ARG A 194 -9.32 -10.66 7.02
C ARG A 194 -8.23 -9.68 7.44
N LEU A 195 -7.80 -9.75 8.70
CA LEU A 195 -6.64 -8.97 9.13
C LEU A 195 -5.41 -9.35 8.34
N PRO A 196 -4.59 -8.39 7.88
CA PRO A 196 -3.40 -8.65 7.05
C PRO A 196 -2.42 -9.66 7.65
N ILE A 197 -2.21 -9.62 8.96
CA ILE A 197 -1.34 -10.60 9.65
C ILE A 197 -1.87 -12.04 9.57
N GLY A 198 -3.17 -12.23 9.30
CA GLY A 198 -3.81 -13.50 9.07
C GLY A 198 -3.94 -14.40 10.29
N LYS A 199 -4.04 -15.70 10.00
CA LYS A 199 -4.11 -16.77 10.99
C LYS A 199 -2.82 -17.58 10.98
N MET A 200 -2.13 -17.63 12.10
CA MET A 200 -0.87 -18.37 12.20
C MET A 200 -1.02 -19.86 11.88
N GLU A 201 -2.16 -20.47 12.20
CA GLU A 201 -2.44 -21.85 11.79
C GLU A 201 -2.36 -22.03 10.27
N ILE A 202 -2.80 -21.05 9.48
CA ILE A 202 -2.72 -21.08 8.02
C ILE A 202 -1.29 -20.75 7.58
N VAL A 203 -0.70 -19.70 8.12
CA VAL A 203 0.67 -19.29 7.79
C VAL A 203 1.66 -20.43 8.01
N ASP A 204 1.54 -21.15 9.14
CA ASP A 204 2.46 -22.25 9.50
C ASP A 204 2.25 -23.51 8.64
N ASN A 205 1.04 -23.80 8.20
CA ASN A 205 0.69 -25.09 7.63
C ASN A 205 0.22 -25.04 6.15
N CYS A 206 -0.01 -23.86 5.55
CA CYS A 206 -0.45 -23.78 4.17
C CYS A 206 0.59 -24.43 3.23
N PRO A 207 0.15 -25.16 2.20
CA PRO A 207 1.07 -25.63 1.16
C PRO A 207 1.61 -24.42 0.36
N PRO A 208 2.86 -24.43 -0.11
CA PRO A 208 3.43 -23.34 -0.91
C PRO A 208 2.57 -22.95 -2.12
N GLU A 209 1.83 -23.89 -2.69
CA GLU A 209 0.90 -23.66 -3.80
C GLU A 209 -0.23 -22.70 -3.44
N ALA A 210 -0.65 -22.64 -2.20
CA ALA A 210 -1.69 -21.69 -1.76
C ALA A 210 -1.20 -20.24 -1.87
N LEU A 211 0.07 -19.98 -1.51
CA LEU A 211 0.72 -18.69 -1.67
C LEU A 211 0.89 -18.34 -3.16
N ARG A 212 1.40 -19.27 -3.96
CA ARG A 212 1.56 -19.07 -5.42
C ARG A 212 0.22 -18.85 -6.10
N ARG A 213 -0.87 -19.49 -5.64
CA ARG A 213 -2.23 -19.25 -6.13
C ARG A 213 -2.68 -17.83 -5.84
N PHE A 214 -2.46 -17.31 -4.62
CA PHE A 214 -2.78 -15.92 -4.29
C PHE A 214 -2.03 -14.96 -5.20
N ARG A 215 -0.72 -15.16 -5.37
CA ARG A 215 0.08 -14.31 -6.27
C ARG A 215 -0.40 -14.40 -7.73
N ALA A 216 -0.67 -15.59 -8.23
CA ALA A 216 -1.15 -15.78 -9.61
C ALA A 216 -2.51 -15.13 -9.86
N ASP A 217 -3.40 -15.15 -8.88
CA ASP A 217 -4.73 -14.55 -9.00
C ASP A 217 -4.67 -13.01 -8.97
N TRP A 218 -3.75 -12.42 -8.18
CA TRP A 218 -3.86 -11.01 -7.81
C TRP A 218 -2.67 -10.14 -8.25
N TYR A 219 -1.46 -10.67 -8.44
CA TYR A 219 -0.30 -9.92 -8.94
C TYR A 219 -0.30 -9.89 -10.46
N ARG A 220 -1.20 -9.11 -11.01
CA ARG A 220 -1.42 -8.98 -12.46
C ARG A 220 -1.52 -7.51 -12.87
N PRO A 221 -1.09 -7.14 -14.09
CA PRO A 221 -0.94 -5.76 -14.52
C PRO A 221 -2.19 -4.89 -14.36
N ASP A 222 -3.38 -5.43 -14.64
CA ASP A 222 -4.66 -4.70 -14.54
C ASP A 222 -5.05 -4.33 -13.09
N LEU A 223 -4.40 -4.94 -12.10
CA LEU A 223 -4.52 -4.59 -10.68
C LEU A 223 -3.28 -3.85 -10.14
N GLN A 224 -2.34 -3.47 -11.00
CA GLN A 224 -1.09 -2.85 -10.56
C GLN A 224 -0.93 -1.43 -11.07
N ALA A 225 -0.23 -0.62 -10.28
CA ALA A 225 0.22 0.69 -10.69
C ALA A 225 1.68 0.88 -10.32
N VAL A 226 2.47 1.46 -11.24
CA VAL A 226 3.83 1.92 -10.98
C VAL A 226 3.83 3.43 -10.84
N ILE A 227 4.47 3.95 -9.78
CA ILE A 227 4.57 5.38 -9.48
C ILE A 227 6.03 5.73 -9.38
N VAL A 228 6.47 6.76 -10.11
CA VAL A 228 7.85 7.23 -10.13
C VAL A 228 7.86 8.74 -9.92
N VAL A 229 8.46 9.19 -8.81
CA VAL A 229 8.56 10.61 -8.47
C VAL A 229 10.01 10.93 -8.15
N GLY A 230 10.60 11.99 -8.73
CA GLY A 230 11.98 12.35 -8.41
C GLY A 230 12.61 13.36 -9.33
N ASP A 231 13.90 13.57 -9.12
CA ASP A 231 14.73 14.55 -9.84
C ASP A 231 15.26 13.95 -11.15
N PHE A 232 14.41 13.89 -12.15
CA PHE A 232 14.73 13.33 -13.47
C PHE A 232 13.95 14.03 -14.59
N ASP A 233 14.36 13.77 -15.83
CA ASP A 233 13.62 14.16 -17.02
C ASP A 233 12.33 13.35 -17.14
N GLN A 234 11.19 14.03 -17.00
CA GLN A 234 9.86 13.37 -16.94
C GLN A 234 9.51 12.64 -18.23
N GLU A 235 9.78 13.21 -19.40
CA GLU A 235 9.42 12.61 -20.69
C GLU A 235 10.20 11.31 -20.91
N LYS A 236 11.51 11.34 -20.66
CA LYS A 236 12.36 10.15 -20.75
C LYS A 236 11.92 9.07 -19.75
N MET A 237 11.55 9.47 -18.52
CA MET A 237 11.10 8.52 -17.51
C MET A 237 9.76 7.88 -17.91
N VAL A 238 8.82 8.64 -18.45
CA VAL A 238 7.56 8.09 -19.00
C VAL A 238 7.83 7.04 -20.07
N GLU A 239 8.71 7.31 -21.00
CA GLU A 239 9.05 6.34 -22.06
C GLU A 239 9.76 5.09 -21.47
N THR A 240 10.66 5.27 -20.51
CA THR A 240 11.33 4.17 -19.81
C THR A 240 10.32 3.26 -19.10
N VAL A 241 9.38 3.86 -18.36
CA VAL A 241 8.32 3.12 -17.65
C VAL A 241 7.44 2.37 -18.64
N LYS A 242 6.99 3.03 -19.71
CA LYS A 242 6.17 2.39 -20.75
C LYS A 242 6.90 1.19 -21.38
N GLN A 243 8.14 1.41 -21.82
CA GLN A 243 8.93 0.36 -22.47
C GLN A 243 9.16 -0.84 -21.55
N LYS A 244 9.50 -0.59 -20.28
CA LYS A 244 9.81 -1.67 -19.34
C LYS A 244 8.57 -2.44 -18.91
N PHE A 245 7.56 -1.77 -18.40
CA PHE A 245 6.41 -2.43 -17.77
C PHE A 245 5.38 -2.96 -18.78
N SER A 246 5.37 -2.50 -20.02
CA SER A 246 4.56 -3.13 -21.09
C SER A 246 5.03 -4.54 -21.45
N GLN A 247 6.22 -4.96 -21.04
CA GLN A 247 6.72 -6.31 -21.27
C GLN A 247 6.07 -7.37 -20.36
N ILE A 248 5.43 -6.94 -19.26
CA ILE A 248 4.69 -7.86 -18.39
C ILE A 248 3.46 -8.36 -19.15
N PRO A 249 3.26 -9.68 -19.28
CA PRO A 249 2.10 -10.21 -20.00
C PRO A 249 0.78 -9.82 -19.33
N ALA A 250 -0.22 -9.47 -20.11
CA ALA A 250 -1.58 -9.30 -19.60
C ALA A 250 -2.12 -10.62 -19.05
N ALA A 251 -2.91 -10.57 -18.00
CA ALA A 251 -3.54 -11.76 -17.42
C ALA A 251 -4.53 -12.41 -18.41
N LYS A 252 -4.45 -13.73 -18.54
CA LYS A 252 -5.41 -14.50 -19.33
C LYS A 252 -6.51 -15.02 -18.41
N ASN A 253 -7.78 -14.70 -18.75
CA ASN A 253 -8.94 -15.12 -17.95
C ASN A 253 -8.81 -14.76 -16.46
N PRO A 254 -8.58 -13.49 -16.11
CA PRO A 254 -8.28 -13.10 -14.76
C PRO A 254 -9.46 -13.40 -13.81
N ARG A 255 -9.15 -13.83 -12.61
CA ARG A 255 -10.14 -13.98 -11.53
C ARG A 255 -10.80 -12.61 -11.28
N PRO A 256 -12.15 -12.49 -11.29
CA PRO A 256 -12.83 -11.22 -11.03
C PRO A 256 -12.52 -10.71 -9.61
N LYS A 257 -12.10 -9.44 -9.49
CA LYS A 257 -11.98 -8.78 -8.19
C LYS A 257 -13.35 -8.50 -7.62
N LYS A 258 -13.55 -8.89 -6.37
CA LYS A 258 -14.77 -8.60 -5.61
C LYS A 258 -14.50 -7.43 -4.68
N TYR A 259 -15.49 -6.57 -4.52
CA TYR A 259 -15.48 -5.48 -3.56
C TYR A 259 -16.44 -5.82 -2.43
N PHE A 260 -16.07 -5.46 -1.23
CA PHE A 260 -16.83 -5.76 -0.03
C PHE A 260 -17.11 -4.45 0.70
N ASP A 261 -18.34 -4.28 1.13
CA ASP A 261 -18.74 -3.11 1.91
C ASP A 261 -18.68 -3.42 3.40
N ILE A 262 -18.44 -2.37 4.20
CA ILE A 262 -18.71 -2.41 5.63
C ILE A 262 -20.16 -1.98 5.80
N PRO A 263 -21.07 -2.87 6.22
CA PRO A 263 -22.50 -2.57 6.31
C PRO A 263 -22.79 -1.31 7.13
N ASP A 264 -23.72 -0.51 6.67
CA ASP A 264 -24.22 0.62 7.44
C ASP A 264 -25.15 0.16 8.56
N HIS A 265 -25.34 0.99 9.59
CA HIS A 265 -26.20 0.71 10.73
C HIS A 265 -26.87 1.99 11.26
N LYS A 266 -28.05 1.85 11.84
CA LYS A 266 -28.83 2.98 12.39
C LYS A 266 -28.55 3.23 13.85
N GLU A 267 -28.28 2.17 14.62
CA GLU A 267 -27.98 2.24 16.03
C GLU A 267 -26.53 2.64 16.31
N THR A 268 -26.32 3.33 17.42
CA THR A 268 -24.98 3.61 17.91
C THR A 268 -24.34 2.33 18.42
N LEU A 269 -23.27 1.90 17.78
CA LEU A 269 -22.48 0.76 18.24
C LEU A 269 -21.48 1.23 19.30
N VAL A 270 -21.35 0.49 20.38
CA VAL A 270 -20.44 0.82 21.49
C VAL A 270 -19.56 -0.38 21.78
N SER A 271 -18.25 -0.15 21.90
CA SER A 271 -17.30 -1.14 22.38
C SER A 271 -16.50 -0.56 23.56
N ILE A 272 -16.54 -1.22 24.69
CA ILE A 272 -15.76 -0.88 25.86
C ILE A 272 -14.77 -2.03 26.09
N VAL A 273 -13.49 -1.72 25.94
CA VAL A 273 -12.43 -2.71 26.08
C VAL A 273 -11.42 -2.26 27.13
N THR A 274 -10.89 -3.22 27.88
CA THR A 274 -9.87 -2.99 28.89
C THR A 274 -8.73 -3.97 28.74
N ASP A 275 -7.53 -3.53 29.08
CA ASP A 275 -6.36 -4.38 29.21
C ASP A 275 -5.53 -3.91 30.43
N LYS A 276 -4.96 -4.86 31.17
CA LYS A 276 -4.19 -4.57 32.39
C LYS A 276 -2.93 -3.76 32.15
N GLU A 277 -2.41 -3.77 30.92
CA GLU A 277 -1.21 -3.05 30.49
C GLU A 277 -1.53 -1.73 29.75
N ALA A 278 -2.83 -1.38 29.62
CA ALA A 278 -3.22 -0.09 29.05
C ALA A 278 -2.75 1.07 29.95
N GLN A 279 -1.97 1.98 29.39
CA GLN A 279 -1.33 3.04 30.15
C GLN A 279 -2.28 4.21 30.49
N TYR A 280 -3.27 4.47 29.62
CA TYR A 280 -4.23 5.56 29.76
C TYR A 280 -5.55 5.22 29.05
N PRO A 281 -6.67 5.85 29.49
CA PRO A 281 -7.94 5.69 28.81
C PRO A 281 -7.96 6.48 27.49
N ILE A 282 -8.53 5.89 26.44
CA ILE A 282 -8.78 6.55 25.15
C ILE A 282 -10.25 6.40 24.83
N SER A 283 -10.89 7.49 24.40
CA SER A 283 -12.24 7.46 23.84
C SER A 283 -12.18 7.92 22.38
N VAL A 284 -12.75 7.13 21.47
CA VAL A 284 -12.78 7.42 20.05
C VAL A 284 -14.22 7.37 19.55
N VAL A 285 -14.60 8.31 18.72
CA VAL A 285 -15.89 8.34 18.04
C VAL A 285 -15.62 8.26 16.53
N PHE A 286 -16.22 7.27 15.89
CA PHE A 286 -16.12 7.08 14.46
C PHE A 286 -17.44 7.43 13.77
N TYR A 287 -17.37 8.22 12.72
CA TYR A 287 -18.48 8.49 11.81
C TYR A 287 -18.15 7.87 10.45
N LYS A 288 -19.01 6.98 9.98
CA LYS A 288 -18.88 6.41 8.63
C LYS A 288 -19.47 7.36 7.61
N HIS A 289 -18.82 7.51 6.48
CA HIS A 289 -19.31 8.25 5.33
C HIS A 289 -19.23 7.39 4.09
N PRO A 290 -20.20 7.50 3.17
CA PRO A 290 -20.04 6.90 1.84
C PRO A 290 -18.84 7.54 1.13
N LEU A 291 -18.13 6.76 0.35
CA LEU A 291 -17.01 7.21 -0.50
C LEU A 291 -17.53 7.95 -1.74
#